data_0bc95280d2cbc0bb6f077dd8fd6920f9
#
_entry.id   0bc95280d2cbc0bb6f077dd8fd6920f9
#
_cell.length_a   1.000
_cell.length_b   1.000
_cell.length_c   1.000
_cell.angle_alpha   90.00
_cell.angle_beta   90.00
_cell.angle_gamma   90.00
#
_symmetry.space_group_name_H-M   'P 1'
#
loop_
_entity.id
_entity.type
_entity.pdbx_description
1 polymer ?
#
loop_
_entity_poly.entity_id
_entity_poly.type
_entity_poly.pdbx_seq_one_letter_code
_entity_poly.pdbx_strand_id
1 'polypeptide(L)'
;MNKEKNKLGRGLSSLLSSGDNALDNAEGSLVVVSTSLVVTNSHQPRKDFKKEELEDLASSIKSQGILQPIVVRKQSENSYEIIAGERRWRAAQIAGIHEIPVVIKNMDDNQAFQAALIENIQRENLNPVEEARAYQKLLENENLDLNKLSNIAGKSKSHISNMIRLLDLDEKILEFVIADKISMGHARALIGVPNAFELAQEIINKKLSVRYVEKSASKYKKTRKNKNNKDPNIIDLEKELSEKIGLKTSIHFNDQGSSGFITLYYSDLDQLDEVMKRLKK
;
A
#
# COMPACT_ATOMS: atom_id res chain seq x y z
N MET A 1 47.20 -43.51 -7.72
CA MET A 1 46.37 -42.86 -8.75
C MET A 1 45.40 -41.89 -8.06
N ASN A 2 45.80 -40.62 -8.02
CA ASN A 2 45.06 -39.53 -7.37
C ASN A 2 43.96 -39.04 -8.30
N LYS A 3 42.71 -39.01 -7.84
CA LYS A 3 41.62 -38.27 -8.47
C LYS A 3 41.57 -36.86 -7.87
N GLU A 4 42.01 -35.86 -8.62
CA GLU A 4 41.79 -34.47 -8.31
C GLU A 4 40.29 -34.12 -8.39
N LYS A 5 39.73 -33.74 -7.25
CA LYS A 5 38.40 -33.08 -7.18
C LYS A 5 38.56 -31.63 -7.53
N ASN A 6 38.07 -31.23 -8.69
CA ASN A 6 37.87 -29.84 -9.07
C ASN A 6 37.02 -29.11 -8.03
N LYS A 7 37.65 -28.25 -7.23
CA LYS A 7 36.98 -27.27 -6.38
C LYS A 7 36.54 -26.08 -7.24
N LEU A 8 35.32 -26.12 -7.75
CA LEU A 8 34.69 -24.88 -8.23
C LEU A 8 34.53 -23.91 -7.05
N GLY A 9 34.97 -22.67 -7.28
CA GLY A 9 35.16 -21.67 -6.24
C GLY A 9 33.87 -21.26 -5.54
N ARG A 10 33.97 -21.12 -4.22
CA ARG A 10 32.95 -20.59 -3.29
C ARG A 10 32.41 -19.19 -3.59
N GLY A 11 32.94 -18.51 -4.62
CA GLY A 11 32.54 -17.14 -4.98
C GLY A 11 31.31 -17.05 -5.88
N LEU A 12 31.00 -18.09 -6.68
CA LEU A 12 29.84 -18.05 -7.58
C LEU A 12 28.51 -18.39 -6.90
N SER A 13 28.54 -19.19 -5.84
CA SER A 13 27.33 -19.51 -5.06
C SER A 13 26.81 -18.32 -4.24
N SER A 14 27.70 -17.40 -3.83
CA SER A 14 27.28 -16.21 -3.07
C SER A 14 26.69 -15.10 -3.94
N LEU A 15 27.00 -15.06 -5.24
CA LEU A 15 26.45 -14.08 -6.18
C LEU A 15 25.09 -14.48 -6.74
N LEU A 16 24.78 -15.78 -6.71
CA LEU A 16 23.45 -16.31 -7.11
C LEU A 16 22.41 -16.24 -5.99
N SER A 17 22.81 -16.00 -4.73
CA SER A 17 21.91 -15.95 -3.57
C SER A 17 21.39 -14.55 -3.21
N SER A 18 21.75 -13.51 -3.94
CA SER A 18 21.43 -12.12 -3.55
C SER A 18 20.17 -11.55 -4.19
N GLY A 19 19.42 -12.30 -4.97
CA GLY A 19 18.27 -11.79 -5.74
C GLY A 19 16.88 -12.36 -5.44
N ASP A 20 16.76 -13.54 -4.78
CA ASP A 20 15.47 -14.29 -4.79
C ASP A 20 15.09 -14.91 -3.43
N ASN A 21 15.30 -14.22 -2.32
CA ASN A 21 15.17 -14.81 -0.97
C ASN A 21 13.73 -15.00 -0.44
N ALA A 22 12.67 -14.79 -1.21
CA ALA A 22 11.30 -15.03 -0.75
C ALA A 22 10.64 -16.30 -1.30
N LEU A 23 11.19 -16.88 -2.39
CA LEU A 23 10.64 -18.07 -3.04
C LEU A 23 11.47 -19.35 -2.82
N ASP A 24 12.68 -19.25 -2.23
CA ASP A 24 13.63 -20.35 -2.11
C ASP A 24 13.37 -21.35 -0.98
N ASN A 25 12.38 -21.11 -0.12
CA ASN A 25 12.11 -21.98 1.05
C ASN A 25 11.02 -23.03 0.85
N ALA A 26 10.53 -23.26 -0.37
CA ALA A 26 9.64 -24.38 -0.65
C ALA A 26 10.31 -25.31 -1.66
N GLU A 27 10.69 -26.49 -1.22
CA GLU A 27 11.21 -27.59 -2.04
C GLU A 27 10.28 -27.83 -3.24
N GLY A 28 10.66 -27.33 -4.41
CA GLY A 28 9.95 -27.56 -5.67
C GLY A 28 10.80 -28.45 -6.56
N SER A 29 10.22 -29.48 -7.15
CA SER A 29 10.94 -30.33 -8.13
C SER A 29 10.99 -29.61 -9.48
N LEU A 30 12.21 -29.50 -10.04
CA LEU A 30 12.41 -29.05 -11.42
C LEU A 30 12.04 -30.16 -12.38
N VAL A 31 11.08 -29.95 -13.25
CA VAL A 31 10.57 -30.93 -14.23
C VAL A 31 10.38 -30.24 -15.58
N VAL A 32 10.52 -31.02 -16.66
CA VAL A 32 10.15 -30.55 -17.99
C VAL A 32 8.72 -31.03 -18.31
N VAL A 33 7.86 -30.10 -18.68
CA VAL A 33 6.46 -30.40 -19.00
C VAL A 33 6.07 -29.84 -20.36
N SER A 34 5.05 -30.43 -20.99
CA SER A 34 4.50 -29.87 -22.22
C SER A 34 3.88 -28.49 -21.99
N THR A 35 4.18 -27.54 -22.88
CA THR A 35 3.67 -26.17 -22.84
C THR A 35 2.13 -26.13 -22.87
N SER A 36 1.51 -27.14 -23.48
CA SER A 36 0.04 -27.29 -23.58
C SER A 36 -0.63 -27.67 -22.25
N LEU A 37 0.11 -28.28 -21.30
CA LEU A 37 -0.41 -28.66 -19.98
C LEU A 37 -0.39 -27.50 -18.99
N VAL A 38 0.20 -26.35 -19.39
CA VAL A 38 0.35 -25.18 -18.52
C VAL A 38 -0.71 -24.16 -18.88
N VAL A 39 -1.47 -23.71 -17.86
CA VAL A 39 -2.56 -22.75 -17.99
C VAL A 39 -2.28 -21.48 -17.18
N THR A 40 -2.85 -20.36 -17.63
CA THR A 40 -2.72 -19.10 -16.92
C THR A 40 -3.65 -19.04 -15.72
N ASN A 41 -3.23 -18.35 -14.67
CA ASN A 41 -4.08 -18.06 -13.53
C ASN A 41 -5.08 -16.95 -13.87
N SER A 42 -6.38 -17.16 -13.63
CA SER A 42 -7.46 -16.18 -13.87
C SER A 42 -7.33 -14.90 -13.02
N HIS A 43 -6.56 -14.94 -11.93
CA HIS A 43 -6.35 -13.82 -11.01
C HIS A 43 -5.09 -13.02 -11.29
N GLN A 44 -4.40 -13.26 -12.40
CA GLN A 44 -3.20 -12.50 -12.79
C GLN A 44 -3.55 -11.02 -13.04
N PRO A 45 -2.89 -10.08 -12.34
CA PRO A 45 -3.22 -8.65 -12.43
C PRO A 45 -2.77 -8.00 -13.75
N ARG A 46 -1.82 -8.60 -14.47
CA ARG A 46 -1.27 -8.04 -15.71
C ARG A 46 -2.03 -8.56 -16.93
N LYS A 47 -2.87 -7.69 -17.52
CA LYS A 47 -3.61 -8.01 -18.76
C LYS A 47 -2.93 -7.49 -20.05
N ASP A 48 -2.10 -6.44 -19.91
CA ASP A 48 -1.46 -5.80 -21.06
C ASP A 48 0.02 -6.21 -21.18
N PHE A 49 0.31 -6.89 -22.28
CA PHE A 49 1.68 -7.23 -22.69
C PHE A 49 1.96 -6.53 -24.02
N LYS A 50 2.98 -5.69 -24.09
CA LYS A 50 3.40 -5.11 -25.36
C LYS A 50 3.91 -6.24 -26.26
N LYS A 51 3.34 -6.32 -27.46
CA LYS A 51 3.58 -7.40 -28.42
C LYS A 51 5.05 -7.47 -28.82
N GLU A 52 5.70 -6.32 -29.03
CA GLU A 52 7.11 -6.21 -29.38
C GLU A 52 8.02 -6.83 -28.31
N GLU A 53 7.77 -6.53 -27.03
CA GLU A 53 8.58 -7.09 -25.92
C GLU A 53 8.43 -8.62 -25.78
N LEU A 54 7.28 -9.20 -26.20
CA LEU A 54 7.08 -10.64 -26.19
C LEU A 54 7.77 -11.31 -27.39
N GLU A 55 7.81 -10.67 -28.55
CA GLU A 55 8.49 -11.17 -29.74
C GLU A 55 10.02 -11.18 -29.54
N ASP A 56 10.59 -10.14 -28.92
CA ASP A 56 12.00 -10.11 -28.54
C ASP A 56 12.36 -11.23 -27.58
N LEU A 57 11.52 -11.43 -26.55
CA LEU A 57 11.71 -12.51 -25.58
C LEU A 57 11.56 -13.89 -26.23
N ALA A 58 10.62 -14.06 -27.17
CA ALA A 58 10.46 -15.30 -27.92
C ALA A 58 11.67 -15.62 -28.77
N SER A 59 12.29 -14.63 -29.41
CA SER A 59 13.52 -14.79 -30.19
C SER A 59 14.70 -15.22 -29.30
N SER A 60 14.82 -14.63 -28.12
CA SER A 60 15.82 -15.02 -27.13
C SER A 60 15.60 -16.45 -26.63
N ILE A 61 14.37 -16.81 -26.27
CA ILE A 61 14.01 -18.17 -25.81
C ILE A 61 14.22 -19.22 -26.91
N LYS A 62 13.98 -18.86 -28.17
CA LYS A 62 14.23 -19.77 -29.30
C LYS A 62 15.71 -20.08 -29.49
N SER A 63 16.61 -19.14 -29.18
CA SER A 63 18.05 -19.30 -29.35
C SER A 63 18.75 -19.94 -28.14
N GLN A 64 18.31 -19.61 -26.92
CA GLN A 64 19.01 -19.96 -25.66
C GLN A 64 18.20 -20.90 -24.76
N GLY A 65 16.93 -21.16 -25.12
CA GLY A 65 16.01 -21.84 -24.24
C GLY A 65 15.50 -20.97 -23.09
N ILE A 66 14.73 -21.57 -22.19
CA ILE A 66 14.27 -20.91 -20.97
C ILE A 66 15.33 -21.12 -19.87
N LEU A 67 16.14 -20.11 -19.63
CA LEU A 67 17.22 -20.14 -18.62
C LEU A 67 16.67 -20.18 -17.19
N GLN A 68 15.60 -19.44 -16.93
CA GLN A 68 14.93 -19.40 -15.62
C GLN A 68 13.59 -20.15 -15.71
N PRO A 69 13.38 -21.23 -14.95
CA PRO A 69 12.17 -22.05 -15.04
C PRO A 69 10.92 -21.27 -14.67
N ILE A 70 9.78 -21.73 -15.17
CA ILE A 70 8.47 -21.18 -14.84
C ILE A 70 7.98 -21.82 -13.56
N VAL A 71 7.47 -21.06 -12.61
CA VAL A 71 6.91 -21.57 -11.37
C VAL A 71 5.44 -21.91 -11.57
N VAL A 72 5.09 -23.17 -11.30
CA VAL A 72 3.73 -23.68 -11.47
C VAL A 72 3.27 -24.44 -10.23
N ARG A 73 1.96 -24.58 -10.08
CA ARG A 73 1.36 -25.57 -9.16
C ARG A 73 0.58 -26.63 -9.93
N LYS A 74 0.47 -27.81 -9.36
CA LYS A 74 -0.35 -28.86 -9.92
C LYS A 74 -1.83 -28.56 -9.64
N GLN A 75 -2.63 -28.39 -10.68
CA GLN A 75 -4.07 -28.16 -10.58
C GLN A 75 -4.86 -29.46 -10.71
N SER A 76 -4.38 -30.34 -11.60
CA SER A 76 -4.90 -31.70 -11.78
C SER A 76 -3.77 -32.63 -12.25
N GLU A 77 -4.06 -33.91 -12.54
CA GLU A 77 -3.02 -34.84 -13.03
C GLU A 77 -2.32 -34.35 -14.29
N ASN A 78 -3.05 -33.67 -15.19
CA ASN A 78 -2.54 -33.21 -16.49
C ASN A 78 -2.65 -31.68 -16.68
N SER A 79 -2.69 -30.90 -15.60
CA SER A 79 -2.79 -29.43 -15.68
C SER A 79 -1.97 -28.75 -14.62
N TYR A 80 -1.19 -27.76 -15.05
CA TYR A 80 -0.32 -26.95 -14.19
C TYR A 80 -0.73 -25.50 -14.34
N GLU A 81 -0.97 -24.80 -13.23
CA GLU A 81 -1.31 -23.38 -13.21
C GLU A 81 -0.07 -22.54 -12.91
N ILE A 82 0.13 -21.48 -13.70
CA ILE A 82 1.26 -20.57 -13.56
C ILE A 82 1.10 -19.71 -12.30
N ILE A 83 2.10 -19.76 -11.41
CA ILE A 83 2.26 -18.86 -10.28
C ILE A 83 3.11 -17.67 -10.70
N ALA A 84 4.28 -17.92 -11.35
CA ALA A 84 5.19 -16.88 -11.82
C ALA A 84 5.86 -17.28 -13.15
N GLY A 85 6.14 -16.27 -13.98
CA GLY A 85 6.82 -16.48 -15.27
C GLY A 85 5.89 -16.52 -16.50
N GLU A 86 4.69 -15.92 -16.45
CA GLU A 86 3.73 -15.93 -17.57
C GLU A 86 4.32 -15.35 -18.86
N ARG A 87 5.16 -14.29 -18.80
CA ARG A 87 5.82 -13.74 -19.99
C ARG A 87 6.70 -14.79 -20.70
N ARG A 88 7.43 -15.60 -19.93
CA ARG A 88 8.29 -16.68 -20.46
C ARG A 88 7.45 -17.77 -21.11
N TRP A 89 6.34 -18.14 -20.48
CA TRP A 89 5.42 -19.14 -21.05
C TRP A 89 4.77 -18.64 -22.36
N ARG A 90 4.27 -17.40 -22.42
CA ARG A 90 3.72 -16.82 -23.64
C ARG A 90 4.76 -16.71 -24.75
N ALA A 91 5.97 -16.27 -24.39
CA ALA A 91 7.08 -16.18 -25.35
C ALA A 91 7.51 -17.56 -25.85
N ALA A 92 7.47 -18.61 -25.01
CA ALA A 92 7.73 -19.99 -25.42
C ALA A 92 6.68 -20.51 -26.39
N GLN A 93 5.38 -20.15 -26.20
CA GLN A 93 4.33 -20.49 -27.16
C GLN A 93 4.56 -19.79 -28.51
N ILE A 94 4.90 -18.49 -28.51
CA ILE A 94 5.22 -17.75 -29.75
C ILE A 94 6.45 -18.37 -30.44
N ALA A 95 7.46 -18.80 -29.66
CA ALA A 95 8.66 -19.45 -30.17
C ALA A 95 8.43 -20.89 -30.69
N GLY A 96 7.23 -21.46 -30.46
CA GLY A 96 6.89 -22.84 -30.85
C GLY A 96 7.58 -23.92 -30.01
N ILE A 97 7.92 -23.62 -28.75
CA ILE A 97 8.58 -24.57 -27.86
C ILE A 97 7.53 -25.48 -27.21
N HIS A 98 7.66 -26.78 -27.42
CA HIS A 98 6.70 -27.78 -26.95
C HIS A 98 6.95 -28.21 -25.49
N GLU A 99 8.16 -28.15 -25.01
CA GLU A 99 8.56 -28.57 -23.68
C GLU A 99 9.27 -27.43 -22.93
N ILE A 100 8.85 -27.13 -21.71
CA ILE A 100 9.36 -26.04 -20.90
C ILE A 100 9.80 -26.52 -19.52
N PRO A 101 10.90 -25.99 -18.97
CA PRO A 101 11.31 -26.27 -17.60
C PRO A 101 10.40 -25.53 -16.63
N VAL A 102 9.83 -26.29 -15.68
CA VAL A 102 8.97 -25.74 -14.63
C VAL A 102 9.44 -26.20 -13.26
N VAL A 103 9.21 -25.36 -12.25
CA VAL A 103 9.33 -25.73 -10.84
C VAL A 103 7.93 -25.94 -10.30
N ILE A 104 7.61 -27.17 -9.91
CA ILE A 104 6.31 -27.51 -9.34
C ILE A 104 6.35 -27.23 -7.84
N LYS A 105 5.50 -26.30 -7.39
CA LYS A 105 5.30 -26.01 -5.97
C LYS A 105 3.97 -26.59 -5.50
N ASN A 106 3.97 -27.31 -4.39
CA ASN A 106 2.75 -27.78 -3.74
C ASN A 106 2.18 -26.64 -2.92
N MET A 107 1.20 -25.95 -3.47
CA MET A 107 0.54 -24.78 -2.86
C MET A 107 -0.96 -24.91 -3.01
N ASP A 108 -1.69 -24.56 -1.95
CA ASP A 108 -3.13 -24.35 -2.04
C ASP A 108 -3.48 -23.06 -2.79
N ASP A 109 -4.79 -22.83 -3.05
CA ASP A 109 -5.25 -21.66 -3.80
C ASP A 109 -4.86 -20.33 -3.14
N ASN A 110 -4.92 -20.27 -1.81
CA ASN A 110 -4.57 -19.07 -1.04
C ASN A 110 -3.06 -18.79 -1.09
N GLN A 111 -2.25 -19.83 -0.93
CA GLN A 111 -0.79 -19.72 -1.01
C GLN A 111 -0.32 -19.31 -2.41
N ALA A 112 -0.93 -19.88 -3.45
CA ALA A 112 -0.63 -19.51 -4.84
C ALA A 112 -1.03 -18.08 -5.16
N PHE A 113 -2.19 -17.64 -4.68
CA PHE A 113 -2.64 -16.25 -4.80
C PHE A 113 -1.70 -15.28 -4.08
N GLN A 114 -1.30 -15.59 -2.85
CA GLN A 114 -0.33 -14.80 -2.09
C GLN A 114 1.02 -14.71 -2.81
N ALA A 115 1.56 -15.85 -3.29
CA ALA A 115 2.83 -15.90 -3.99
C ALA A 115 2.81 -15.03 -5.27
N ALA A 116 1.74 -15.10 -6.06
CA ALA A 116 1.57 -14.27 -7.25
C ALA A 116 1.47 -12.77 -6.92
N LEU A 117 0.79 -12.42 -5.82
CA LEU A 117 0.65 -11.04 -5.38
C LEU A 117 1.98 -10.48 -4.85
N ILE A 118 2.74 -11.30 -4.11
CA ILE A 118 4.07 -10.93 -3.60
C ILE A 118 5.05 -10.72 -4.74
N GLU A 119 5.08 -11.63 -5.73
CA GLU A 119 5.91 -11.46 -6.94
C GLU A 119 5.58 -10.14 -7.64
N ASN A 120 4.29 -9.82 -7.76
CA ASN A 120 3.87 -8.57 -8.38
C ASN A 120 4.31 -7.33 -7.59
N ILE A 121 4.29 -7.37 -6.24
CA ILE A 121 4.74 -6.26 -5.39
C ILE A 121 6.25 -6.04 -5.50
N GLN A 122 7.04 -7.08 -5.74
CA GLN A 122 8.50 -6.99 -5.88
C GLN A 122 8.95 -6.41 -7.23
N ARG A 123 8.01 -6.06 -8.14
CA ARG A 123 8.34 -5.41 -9.42
C ARG A 123 8.75 -3.95 -9.21
N GLU A 124 9.78 -3.53 -9.93
CA GLU A 124 10.37 -2.18 -9.83
C GLU A 124 9.46 -1.03 -10.31
N ASN A 125 8.33 -1.31 -11.01
CA ASN A 125 7.52 -0.29 -11.71
C ASN A 125 6.04 -0.29 -11.32
N LEU A 126 5.68 -0.65 -10.09
CA LEU A 126 4.30 -0.46 -9.61
C LEU A 126 4.03 1.02 -9.34
N ASN A 127 2.88 1.51 -9.79
CA ASN A 127 2.43 2.81 -9.31
C ASN A 127 1.95 2.71 -7.84
N PRO A 128 1.97 3.83 -7.09
CA PRO A 128 1.62 3.81 -5.67
C PRO A 128 0.23 3.26 -5.35
N VAL A 129 -0.74 3.45 -6.24
CA VAL A 129 -2.11 2.97 -6.04
C VAL A 129 -2.21 1.46 -6.28
N GLU A 130 -1.49 0.93 -7.26
CA GLU A 130 -1.38 -0.52 -7.48
C GLU A 130 -0.70 -1.21 -6.29
N GLU A 131 0.38 -0.65 -5.79
CA GLU A 131 1.08 -1.13 -4.59
C GLU A 131 0.14 -1.15 -3.38
N ALA A 132 -0.61 -0.06 -3.16
CA ALA A 132 -1.59 0.03 -2.07
C ALA A 132 -2.69 -1.04 -2.18
N ARG A 133 -3.27 -1.22 -3.37
CA ARG A 133 -4.29 -2.25 -3.63
C ARG A 133 -3.77 -3.67 -3.43
N ALA A 134 -2.50 -3.91 -3.80
CA ALA A 134 -1.87 -5.21 -3.59
C ALA A 134 -1.67 -5.49 -2.09
N TYR A 135 -1.21 -4.51 -1.31
CA TYR A 135 -1.10 -4.65 0.14
C TYR A 135 -2.45 -4.88 0.82
N GLN A 136 -3.49 -4.16 0.40
CA GLN A 136 -4.84 -4.34 0.95
C GLN A 136 -5.33 -5.77 0.71
N LYS A 137 -5.25 -6.28 -0.52
CA LYS A 137 -5.66 -7.65 -0.87
C LYS A 137 -4.90 -8.72 -0.06
N LEU A 138 -3.61 -8.49 0.22
CA LEU A 138 -2.83 -9.41 1.05
C LEU A 138 -3.27 -9.42 2.50
N LEU A 139 -3.66 -8.27 3.06
CA LEU A 139 -4.15 -8.16 4.45
C LEU A 139 -5.60 -8.65 4.62
N GLU A 140 -6.42 -8.64 3.57
CA GLU A 140 -7.75 -9.24 3.57
C GLU A 140 -7.69 -10.77 3.74
N ASN A 141 -6.53 -11.37 3.50
CA ASN A 141 -6.30 -12.78 3.73
C ASN A 141 -5.98 -13.02 5.21
N GLU A 142 -6.81 -13.83 5.90
CA GLU A 142 -6.76 -14.09 7.35
C GLU A 142 -5.40 -14.58 7.88
N ASN A 143 -4.54 -15.12 7.01
CA ASN A 143 -3.23 -15.66 7.38
C ASN A 143 -2.07 -14.66 7.31
N LEU A 144 -2.32 -13.42 6.85
CA LEU A 144 -1.31 -12.38 6.69
C LEU A 144 -1.63 -11.17 7.57
N ASP A 145 -0.79 -10.95 8.57
CA ASP A 145 -0.81 -9.72 9.37
C ASP A 145 0.20 -8.68 8.81
N LEU A 146 0.11 -7.46 9.32
CA LEU A 146 0.98 -6.36 8.92
C LEU A 146 2.47 -6.64 9.20
N ASN A 147 2.78 -7.47 10.20
CA ASN A 147 4.16 -7.84 10.55
C ASN A 147 4.75 -8.75 9.47
N LYS A 148 4.00 -9.81 9.13
CA LYS A 148 4.39 -10.77 8.09
C LYS A 148 4.53 -10.06 6.74
N LEU A 149 3.55 -9.20 6.38
CA LEU A 149 3.59 -8.43 5.14
C LEU A 149 4.80 -7.50 5.08
N SER A 150 5.14 -6.82 6.18
CA SER A 150 6.32 -5.96 6.30
C SER A 150 7.62 -6.73 6.00
N ASN A 151 7.75 -7.93 6.55
CA ASN A 151 8.93 -8.78 6.33
C ASN A 151 9.02 -9.27 4.88
N ILE A 152 7.90 -9.70 4.29
CA ILE A 152 7.83 -10.22 2.92
C ILE A 152 8.11 -9.11 1.89
N ALA A 153 7.50 -7.93 2.08
CA ALA A 153 7.66 -6.81 1.16
C ALA A 153 8.99 -6.05 1.35
N GLY A 154 9.75 -6.31 2.43
CA GLY A 154 10.95 -5.56 2.76
C GLY A 154 10.68 -4.09 3.06
N LYS A 155 9.46 -3.74 3.45
CA LYS A 155 9.00 -2.36 3.73
C LYS A 155 8.59 -2.22 5.19
N SER A 156 8.72 -1.02 5.75
CA SER A 156 8.26 -0.77 7.13
C SER A 156 6.73 -0.86 7.23
N LYS A 157 6.23 -1.30 8.38
CA LYS A 157 4.78 -1.32 8.68
C LYS A 157 4.13 0.05 8.47
N SER A 158 4.84 1.11 8.84
CA SER A 158 4.39 2.49 8.64
C SER A 158 4.25 2.83 7.15
N HIS A 159 5.18 2.36 6.30
CA HIS A 159 5.07 2.52 4.85
C HIS A 159 3.83 1.83 4.30
N ILE A 160 3.65 0.55 4.61
CA ILE A 160 2.50 -0.26 4.15
C ILE A 160 1.17 0.35 4.60
N SER A 161 1.07 0.72 5.88
CA SER A 161 -0.12 1.38 6.42
C SER A 161 -0.42 2.71 5.73
N ASN A 162 0.60 3.51 5.44
CA ASN A 162 0.44 4.77 4.71
C ASN A 162 0.02 4.56 3.26
N MET A 163 0.51 3.49 2.61
CA MET A 163 0.09 3.12 1.25
C MET A 163 -1.38 2.72 1.22
N ILE A 164 -1.80 1.81 2.10
CA ILE A 164 -3.19 1.35 2.16
C ILE A 164 -4.16 2.52 2.42
N ARG A 165 -3.78 3.44 3.31
CA ARG A 165 -4.59 4.63 3.60
C ARG A 165 -4.80 5.55 2.40
N LEU A 166 -4.01 5.46 1.33
CA LEU A 166 -4.30 6.21 0.11
C LEU A 166 -5.63 5.81 -0.51
N LEU A 167 -6.04 4.55 -0.35
CA LEU A 167 -7.31 4.04 -0.87
C LEU A 167 -8.54 4.64 -0.18
N ASP A 168 -8.35 5.37 0.93
CA ASP A 168 -9.40 6.18 1.56
C ASP A 168 -9.74 7.46 0.74
N LEU A 169 -8.96 7.77 -0.29
CA LEU A 169 -9.19 8.92 -1.17
C LEU A 169 -10.16 8.58 -2.30
N ASP A 170 -10.85 9.61 -2.80
CA ASP A 170 -11.69 9.51 -3.99
C ASP A 170 -10.87 9.03 -5.21
N GLU A 171 -11.48 8.20 -6.06
CA GLU A 171 -10.84 7.61 -7.24
C GLU A 171 -10.23 8.68 -8.17
N LYS A 172 -10.90 9.84 -8.30
CA LYS A 172 -10.38 10.96 -9.09
C LYS A 172 -9.07 11.54 -8.55
N ILE A 173 -8.88 11.50 -7.23
CA ILE A 173 -7.62 11.92 -6.60
C ILE A 173 -6.54 10.86 -6.82
N LEU A 174 -6.91 9.58 -6.76
CA LEU A 174 -6.01 8.48 -7.06
C LEU A 174 -5.51 8.53 -8.51
N GLU A 175 -6.36 8.91 -9.47
CA GLU A 175 -5.95 9.15 -10.86
C GLU A 175 -4.88 10.26 -10.97
N PHE A 176 -4.95 11.31 -10.14
CA PHE A 176 -3.92 12.34 -10.11
C PHE A 176 -2.59 11.81 -9.56
N VAL A 177 -2.62 10.88 -8.62
CA VAL A 177 -1.41 10.18 -8.11
C VAL A 177 -0.81 9.28 -9.20
N ILE A 178 -1.64 8.48 -9.87
CA ILE A 178 -1.21 7.59 -10.97
C ILE A 178 -0.57 8.37 -12.11
N ALA A 179 -1.12 9.56 -12.41
CA ALA A 179 -0.64 10.43 -13.47
C ALA A 179 0.53 11.34 -13.02
N ASP A 180 1.12 11.14 -11.84
CA ASP A 180 2.18 11.95 -11.22
C ASP A 180 1.85 13.47 -11.12
N LYS A 181 0.55 13.83 -11.19
CA LYS A 181 0.10 15.22 -11.03
C LYS A 181 0.19 15.71 -9.60
N ILE A 182 0.05 14.82 -8.63
CA ILE A 182 0.27 15.07 -7.20
C ILE A 182 1.17 13.99 -6.61
N SER A 183 2.06 14.39 -5.69
CA SER A 183 2.96 13.45 -5.03
C SER A 183 2.27 12.67 -3.92
N MET A 184 2.87 11.53 -3.51
CA MET A 184 2.46 10.74 -2.35
C MET A 184 2.31 11.56 -1.07
N GLY A 185 3.17 12.57 -0.86
CA GLY A 185 3.08 13.47 0.29
C GLY A 185 1.80 14.32 0.25
N HIS A 186 1.43 14.84 -0.92
CA HIS A 186 0.17 15.55 -1.11
C HIS A 186 -1.03 14.65 -0.87
N ALA A 187 -1.05 13.45 -1.48
CA ALA A 187 -2.13 12.49 -1.30
C ALA A 187 -2.37 12.13 0.17
N ARG A 188 -1.30 11.83 0.93
CA ARG A 188 -1.41 11.58 2.38
C ARG A 188 -1.99 12.75 3.16
N ALA A 189 -1.62 13.97 2.81
CA ALA A 189 -2.14 15.17 3.49
C ALA A 189 -3.64 15.35 3.25
N LEU A 190 -4.16 14.91 2.09
CA LEU A 190 -5.56 15.01 1.69
C LEU A 190 -6.47 13.99 2.40
N ILE A 191 -5.92 12.90 2.96
CA ILE A 191 -6.72 11.87 3.64
C ILE A 191 -7.52 12.47 4.80
N GLY A 192 -8.85 12.30 4.75
CA GLY A 192 -9.78 12.78 5.76
C GLY A 192 -10.04 14.29 5.72
N VAL A 193 -9.70 14.97 4.64
CA VAL A 193 -10.05 16.37 4.38
C VAL A 193 -11.42 16.42 3.66
N PRO A 194 -12.42 17.19 4.13
CA PRO A 194 -13.76 17.21 3.55
C PRO A 194 -13.81 17.60 2.07
N ASN A 195 -12.97 18.54 1.64
CA ASN A 195 -12.90 19.06 0.27
C ASN A 195 -11.59 18.62 -0.38
N ALA A 196 -11.25 17.33 -0.25
CA ALA A 196 -9.97 16.81 -0.73
C ALA A 196 -9.79 16.98 -2.24
N PHE A 197 -10.87 16.84 -3.02
CA PHE A 197 -10.81 16.96 -4.48
C PHE A 197 -10.51 18.40 -4.94
N GLU A 198 -11.21 19.41 -4.39
CA GLU A 198 -10.96 20.80 -4.69
C GLU A 198 -9.54 21.22 -4.30
N LEU A 199 -9.10 20.76 -3.13
CA LEU A 199 -7.72 21.01 -2.68
C LEU A 199 -6.68 20.30 -3.58
N ALA A 200 -6.97 19.09 -4.08
CA ALA A 200 -6.13 18.41 -5.05
C ALA A 200 -6.01 19.20 -6.37
N GLN A 201 -7.10 19.78 -6.86
CA GLN A 201 -7.07 20.66 -8.03
C GLN A 201 -6.26 21.94 -7.77
N GLU A 202 -6.37 22.52 -6.58
CA GLU A 202 -5.55 23.68 -6.21
C GLU A 202 -4.05 23.34 -6.15
N ILE A 203 -3.69 22.15 -5.63
CA ILE A 203 -2.31 21.68 -5.61
C ILE A 203 -1.73 21.65 -7.03
N ILE A 204 -2.50 21.12 -7.99
CA ILE A 204 -2.07 20.99 -9.39
C ILE A 204 -1.93 22.39 -10.02
N ASN A 205 -2.95 23.23 -9.87
CA ASN A 205 -3.02 24.54 -10.53
C ASN A 205 -2.01 25.55 -9.96
N LYS A 206 -1.83 25.56 -8.63
CA LYS A 206 -0.96 26.50 -7.91
C LYS A 206 0.41 25.94 -7.54
N LYS A 207 0.68 24.66 -7.86
CA LYS A 207 1.93 23.94 -7.50
C LYS A 207 2.27 24.09 -6.01
N LEU A 208 1.28 23.87 -5.15
CA LEU A 208 1.41 24.03 -3.70
C LEU A 208 2.41 22.98 -3.14
N SER A 209 3.16 23.36 -2.10
CA SER A 209 4.06 22.42 -1.44
C SER A 209 3.31 21.50 -0.47
N VAL A 210 3.85 20.29 -0.23
CA VAL A 210 3.30 19.32 0.73
C VAL A 210 3.09 19.95 2.11
N ARG A 211 4.06 20.73 2.60
CA ARG A 211 3.97 21.43 3.90
C ARG A 211 2.81 22.41 3.98
N TYR A 212 2.52 23.12 2.90
CA TYR A 212 1.37 24.03 2.83
C TYR A 212 0.06 23.26 2.93
N VAL A 213 -0.05 22.15 2.19
CA VAL A 213 -1.24 21.29 2.19
C VAL A 213 -1.45 20.65 3.56
N GLU A 214 -0.41 20.13 4.21
CA GLU A 214 -0.48 19.57 5.57
C GLU A 214 -0.98 20.61 6.58
N LYS A 215 -0.49 21.86 6.49
CA LYS A 215 -0.90 22.96 7.36
C LYS A 215 -2.37 23.34 7.15
N SER A 216 -2.83 23.37 5.90
CA SER A 216 -4.22 23.59 5.53
C SER A 216 -5.13 22.45 6.00
N ALA A 217 -4.75 21.21 5.72
CA ALA A 217 -5.48 20.02 6.15
C ALA A 217 -5.60 19.90 7.69
N SER A 218 -4.56 20.30 8.42
CA SER A 218 -4.59 20.29 9.89
C SER A 218 -5.61 21.29 10.48
N LYS A 219 -5.84 22.43 9.82
CA LYS A 219 -6.89 23.38 10.22
C LYS A 219 -8.28 22.76 10.07
N TYR A 220 -8.56 22.08 8.96
CA TYR A 220 -9.84 21.38 8.73
C TYR A 220 -10.07 20.26 9.76
N LYS A 221 -9.04 19.48 10.07
CA LYS A 221 -9.14 18.39 11.07
C LYS A 221 -9.38 18.90 12.49
N LYS A 222 -8.74 20.03 12.87
CA LYS A 222 -8.99 20.68 14.19
C LYS A 222 -10.39 21.22 14.32
N THR A 223 -10.93 21.84 13.27
CA THR A 223 -12.30 22.41 13.27
C THR A 223 -13.36 21.31 13.43
N ARG A 224 -13.12 20.11 12.86
CA ARG A 224 -14.03 18.97 12.97
C ARG A 224 -13.99 18.31 14.34
N LYS A 225 -12.80 18.22 14.97
CA LYS A 225 -12.64 17.63 16.31
C LYS A 225 -13.34 18.50 17.38
N ASN A 226 -13.38 19.82 17.18
CA ASN A 226 -14.08 20.74 18.08
C ASN A 226 -15.60 20.81 17.86
N LYS A 227 -16.11 20.38 16.69
CA LYS A 227 -17.56 20.43 16.41
C LYS A 227 -18.33 19.19 16.82
N ASN A 228 -17.68 18.04 17.01
CA ASN A 228 -18.37 16.76 17.15
C ASN A 228 -18.48 16.19 18.58
N ASN A 229 -18.01 16.90 19.62
CA ASN A 229 -17.96 16.30 20.97
C ASN A 229 -18.40 17.24 22.11
N LYS A 230 -19.26 18.21 21.87
CA LYS A 230 -19.88 18.89 23.02
C LYS A 230 -21.26 18.34 23.27
N ASP A 231 -21.47 17.83 24.47
CA ASP A 231 -22.78 17.43 24.99
C ASP A 231 -23.74 18.64 24.87
N PRO A 232 -24.97 18.45 24.36
CA PRO A 232 -25.98 19.53 24.28
C PRO A 232 -26.14 20.31 25.60
N ASN A 233 -26.12 19.63 26.74
CA ASN A 233 -26.20 20.23 28.06
C ASN A 233 -25.02 21.19 28.34
N ILE A 234 -23.82 20.89 27.81
CA ILE A 234 -22.64 21.74 27.97
C ILE A 234 -22.78 23.01 27.09
N ILE A 235 -23.35 22.87 25.91
CA ILE A 235 -23.60 23.99 25.01
C ILE A 235 -24.62 24.97 25.67
N ASP A 236 -25.68 24.44 26.27
CA ASP A 236 -26.66 25.23 26.98
C ASP A 236 -26.06 25.93 28.20
N LEU A 237 -25.21 25.23 28.97
CA LEU A 237 -24.48 25.80 30.10
C LEU A 237 -23.48 26.89 29.68
N GLU A 238 -22.77 26.70 28.57
CA GLU A 238 -21.88 27.72 27.98
C GLU A 238 -22.64 28.99 27.60
N LYS A 239 -23.85 28.82 27.04
CA LYS A 239 -24.72 29.92 26.65
C LYS A 239 -25.23 30.68 27.87
N GLU A 240 -25.76 29.96 28.87
CA GLU A 240 -26.23 30.55 30.12
C GLU A 240 -25.12 31.31 30.85
N LEU A 241 -23.92 30.73 30.94
CA LEU A 241 -22.77 31.42 31.55
C LEU A 241 -22.33 32.64 30.74
N SER A 242 -22.33 32.54 29.42
CA SER A 242 -21.96 33.68 28.55
C SER A 242 -22.92 34.84 28.69
N GLU A 243 -24.24 34.58 28.80
CA GLU A 243 -25.27 35.58 29.03
C GLU A 243 -25.14 36.22 30.43
N LYS A 244 -24.88 35.43 31.48
CA LYS A 244 -24.70 35.92 32.86
C LYS A 244 -23.42 36.76 33.06
N ILE A 245 -22.31 36.32 32.45
CA ILE A 245 -21.01 36.95 32.61
C ILE A 245 -20.83 38.12 31.63
N GLY A 246 -21.55 38.12 30.52
CA GLY A 246 -21.38 39.08 29.43
C GLY A 246 -20.15 38.85 28.56
N LEU A 247 -19.47 37.73 28.72
CA LEU A 247 -18.28 37.32 27.97
C LEU A 247 -18.48 35.95 27.35
N LYS A 248 -17.91 35.74 26.16
CA LYS A 248 -17.90 34.41 25.54
C LYS A 248 -17.18 33.41 26.44
N THR A 249 -17.91 32.36 26.85
CA THR A 249 -17.44 31.29 27.75
C THR A 249 -17.32 30.00 26.99
N SER A 250 -16.31 29.20 27.28
CA SER A 250 -16.13 27.84 26.75
C SER A 250 -15.73 26.90 27.87
N ILE A 251 -16.43 25.74 27.94
CA ILE A 251 -16.22 24.71 28.98
C ILE A 251 -15.60 23.47 28.30
N HIS A 252 -14.53 22.97 28.89
CA HIS A 252 -13.81 21.80 28.41
C HIS A 252 -13.69 20.77 29.54
N PHE A 253 -14.10 19.53 29.26
CA PHE A 253 -13.96 18.37 30.15
C PHE A 253 -12.88 17.43 29.63
N ASN A 254 -12.27 16.66 30.52
CA ASN A 254 -11.52 15.48 30.14
C ASN A 254 -12.47 14.34 29.69
N ASP A 255 -11.94 13.32 29.01
CA ASP A 255 -12.72 12.21 28.45
C ASP A 255 -13.54 11.42 29.53
N GLN A 256 -13.23 11.57 30.81
CA GLN A 256 -13.91 10.91 31.93
C GLN A 256 -14.93 11.85 32.65
N GLY A 257 -15.05 13.10 32.23
CA GLY A 257 -15.98 14.07 32.83
C GLY A 257 -15.66 14.48 34.29
N SER A 258 -14.51 14.03 34.82
CA SER A 258 -14.15 14.22 36.24
C SER A 258 -13.36 15.51 36.50
N SER A 259 -12.78 16.12 35.46
CA SER A 259 -12.04 17.38 35.55
C SER A 259 -12.16 18.17 34.26
N GLY A 260 -11.96 19.49 34.34
CA GLY A 260 -12.07 20.35 33.19
C GLY A 260 -11.57 21.75 33.48
N PHE A 261 -11.71 22.64 32.50
CA PHE A 261 -11.39 24.05 32.64
C PHE A 261 -12.44 24.91 31.90
N ILE A 262 -12.65 26.11 32.42
CA ILE A 262 -13.52 27.11 31.81
C ILE A 262 -12.64 28.21 31.25
N THR A 263 -12.87 28.58 30.00
CA THR A 263 -12.16 29.66 29.31
C THR A 263 -13.12 30.82 29.12
N LEU A 264 -12.75 31.99 29.61
CA LEU A 264 -13.44 33.24 29.37
C LEU A 264 -12.65 34.06 28.34
N TYR A 265 -13.34 34.54 27.30
CA TYR A 265 -12.72 35.35 26.26
C TYR A 265 -13.06 36.80 26.51
N TYR A 266 -12.06 37.63 26.76
CA TYR A 266 -12.20 39.08 26.93
C TYR A 266 -11.49 39.85 25.79
N SER A 267 -11.96 41.03 25.47
CA SER A 267 -11.43 41.88 24.39
C SER A 267 -10.53 42.98 24.91
N ASP A 268 -10.73 43.44 26.15
CA ASP A 268 -10.00 44.50 26.82
C ASP A 268 -9.79 44.23 28.30
N LEU A 269 -8.89 45.01 28.96
CA LEU A 269 -8.52 44.80 30.36
C LEU A 269 -9.65 45.19 31.31
N ASP A 270 -10.53 46.10 30.95
CA ASP A 270 -11.66 46.54 31.77
C ASP A 270 -12.66 45.40 31.95
N GLN A 271 -12.92 44.61 30.90
CA GLN A 271 -13.74 43.39 30.95
C GLN A 271 -13.08 42.33 31.89
N LEU A 272 -11.76 42.20 31.82
CA LEU A 272 -11.03 41.27 32.71
C LEU A 272 -11.17 41.71 34.17
N ASP A 273 -11.02 43.01 34.46
CA ASP A 273 -11.13 43.54 35.83
C ASP A 273 -12.55 43.39 36.40
N GLU A 274 -13.59 43.54 35.58
CA GLU A 274 -14.95 43.31 36.02
C GLU A 274 -15.20 41.82 36.37
N VAL A 275 -14.70 40.88 35.57
CA VAL A 275 -14.79 39.45 35.88
C VAL A 275 -14.03 39.11 37.16
N MET A 276 -12.81 39.68 37.34
CA MET A 276 -12.00 39.45 38.55
C MET A 276 -12.68 40.02 39.81
N LYS A 277 -13.37 41.15 39.71
CA LYS A 277 -14.19 41.68 40.81
C LYS A 277 -15.37 40.78 41.19
N ARG A 278 -16.01 40.15 40.20
CA ARG A 278 -17.12 39.20 40.44
C ARG A 278 -16.65 37.88 41.03
N LEU A 279 -15.47 37.39 40.64
CA LEU A 279 -14.89 36.14 41.14
C LEU A 279 -14.28 36.27 42.55
N LYS A 280 -13.95 37.48 43.00
CA LYS A 280 -13.40 37.77 44.35
C LYS A 280 -14.48 38.02 45.39
N LYS A 281 -15.75 38.12 45.02
CA LYS A 281 -16.91 38.18 45.91
C LYS A 281 -17.36 36.77 46.30
#